data_7c173ed9c84eaac58ad9e877256ff8be
#
_entry.id   7c173ed9c84eaac58ad9e877256ff8be
#
_cell.length_a   1.000
_cell.length_b   1.000
_cell.length_c   1.000
_cell.angle_alpha   90.00
_cell.angle_beta   90.00
_cell.angle_gamma   90.00
#
_symmetry.space_group_name_H-M   'P 1'
#
loop_
_entity.id
_entity.type
_entity.pdbx_description
1 polymer ?
#
loop_
_entity_poly.entity_id
_entity_poly.type
_entity_poly.pdbx_seq_one_letter_code
_entity_poly.pdbx_strand_id
1 'polypeptide(L)'
;MAHLSDYIRQKAFVPKGKGGKAKLKRLGRLHMTVFSPKGDTVVGFLIRRPDVMGMVRRPDVFVALDSLSKAEDGFQVSDERGAIDDTARRRLGIDWDRCLMWEGMDAVTVDGGTLGHVSDAEFDPATGKVSLFCVGDGGVAESLVGTVRIPAAQVRGYGDGMMVVANKARDHRPSGGVAGKA
;
A
#
# COMPACT_ATOMS: atom_id res chain seq x y z
N MET A 1 10.57 0.90 -10.17
CA MET A 1 9.89 0.35 -8.98
C MET A 1 9.58 1.49 -8.03
N ALA A 2 8.48 1.44 -7.33
CA ALA A 2 8.06 2.41 -6.32
C ALA A 2 7.78 1.69 -5.00
N HIS A 3 7.83 2.41 -3.89
CA HIS A 3 7.47 1.92 -2.57
C HIS A 3 6.07 2.40 -2.18
N LEU A 4 5.33 1.63 -1.38
CA LEU A 4 4.04 2.10 -0.84
C LEU A 4 4.24 3.34 0.02
N SER A 5 5.34 3.43 0.76
CA SER A 5 5.72 4.60 1.56
C SER A 5 5.86 5.89 0.74
N ASP A 6 6.15 5.80 -0.57
CA ASP A 6 6.18 6.96 -1.48
C ASP A 6 4.78 7.54 -1.74
N TYR A 7 3.72 6.74 -1.52
CA TYR A 7 2.32 7.09 -1.75
C TYR A 7 1.58 7.43 -0.46
N ILE A 8 1.74 6.59 0.55
CA ILE A 8 1.03 6.73 1.82
C ILE A 8 1.37 8.07 2.50
N ARG A 9 0.34 8.73 3.02
CA ARG A 9 0.35 10.08 3.60
C ARG A 9 0.51 11.23 2.60
N GLN A 10 0.77 10.95 1.33
CA GLN A 10 0.84 11.98 0.29
C GLN A 10 -0.53 12.63 0.05
N LYS A 11 -0.50 13.90 -0.34
CA LYS A 11 -1.70 14.64 -0.72
C LYS A 11 -2.24 14.14 -2.05
N ALA A 12 -3.56 14.09 -2.17
CA ALA A 12 -4.24 13.79 -3.42
C ALA A 12 -5.10 15.00 -3.84
N PHE A 13 -5.03 15.34 -5.11
CA PHE A 13 -5.71 16.49 -5.71
C PHE A 13 -6.58 16.05 -6.88
N VAL A 14 -7.69 16.74 -7.09
CA VAL A 14 -8.53 16.60 -8.29
C VAL A 14 -8.57 17.93 -9.05
N PRO A 15 -8.57 17.93 -10.39
CA PRO A 15 -8.76 19.15 -11.16
C PRO A 15 -10.20 19.69 -10.92
N LYS A 16 -10.30 21.00 -10.72
CA LYS A 16 -11.57 21.72 -10.59
C LYS A 16 -11.65 22.82 -11.62
N GLY A 17 -12.62 22.76 -12.51
CA GLY A 17 -12.88 23.74 -13.57
C GLY A 17 -12.82 23.11 -14.95
N LYS A 18 -13.41 23.80 -15.94
CA LYS A 18 -13.35 23.43 -17.36
C LYS A 18 -12.35 24.33 -18.06
N GLY A 19 -11.49 23.73 -18.92
CA GLY A 19 -10.51 24.47 -19.74
C GLY A 19 -9.14 24.64 -19.09
N GLY A 20 -8.16 25.14 -19.81
CA GLY A 20 -6.72 25.19 -19.51
C GLY A 20 -6.24 25.96 -18.26
N LYS A 21 -7.14 26.36 -17.35
CA LYS A 21 -6.85 26.94 -16.03
C LYS A 21 -7.49 26.14 -14.91
N ALA A 22 -7.55 24.80 -15.03
CA ALA A 22 -8.07 23.96 -13.95
C ALA A 22 -7.21 24.13 -12.69
N LYS A 23 -7.81 24.66 -11.62
CA LYS A 23 -7.15 24.71 -10.31
C LYS A 23 -7.22 23.32 -9.67
N LEU A 24 -6.13 22.86 -9.06
CA LEU A 24 -6.12 21.63 -8.28
C LEU A 24 -6.83 21.87 -6.94
N LYS A 25 -7.83 21.04 -6.65
CA LYS A 25 -8.51 21.02 -5.36
C LYS A 25 -8.04 19.79 -4.57
N ARG A 26 -7.59 20.01 -3.34
CA ARG A 26 -7.22 18.92 -2.46
C ARG A 26 -8.43 18.00 -2.18
N LEU A 27 -8.29 16.71 -2.51
CA LEU A 27 -9.27 15.66 -2.21
C LEU A 27 -9.05 15.10 -0.81
N GLY A 28 -7.79 14.84 -0.43
CA GLY A 28 -7.42 14.29 0.86
C GLY A 28 -5.97 13.86 0.93
N ARG A 29 -5.71 12.75 1.65
CA ARG A 29 -4.42 12.06 1.72
C ARG A 29 -4.60 10.57 1.45
N LEU A 30 -3.70 9.98 0.70
CA LEU A 30 -3.59 8.53 0.57
C LEU A 30 -3.24 7.94 1.94
N HIS A 31 -3.97 6.94 2.41
CA HIS A 31 -3.72 6.41 3.75
C HIS A 31 -3.74 4.88 3.84
N MET A 32 -4.34 4.20 2.89
CA MET A 32 -4.41 2.74 2.89
C MET A 32 -4.26 2.22 1.46
N THR A 33 -3.47 1.17 1.30
CA THR A 33 -3.29 0.49 0.02
C THR A 33 -4.35 -0.59 -0.15
N VAL A 34 -4.89 -0.70 -1.37
CA VAL A 34 -5.82 -1.75 -1.76
C VAL A 34 -5.11 -2.68 -2.73
N PHE A 35 -5.06 -3.96 -2.37
CA PHE A 35 -4.49 -5.02 -3.19
C PHE A 35 -5.59 -5.85 -3.85
N SER A 36 -5.24 -6.47 -4.96
CA SER A 36 -6.06 -7.52 -5.57
C SER A 36 -6.37 -8.65 -4.58
N PRO A 37 -7.39 -9.49 -4.83
CA PRO A 37 -7.70 -10.64 -3.96
C PRO A 37 -6.54 -11.62 -3.77
N LYS A 38 -5.58 -11.63 -4.70
CA LYS A 38 -4.36 -12.44 -4.60
C LYS A 38 -3.22 -11.76 -3.83
N GLY A 39 -3.37 -10.48 -3.50
CA GLY A 39 -2.36 -9.69 -2.80
C GLY A 39 -1.09 -9.40 -3.61
N ASP A 40 -1.06 -9.73 -4.88
CA ASP A 40 0.11 -9.61 -5.75
C ASP A 40 0.13 -8.31 -6.58
N THR A 41 -0.95 -7.54 -6.51
CA THR A 41 -1.12 -6.33 -7.33
C THR A 41 -1.77 -5.22 -6.52
N VAL A 42 -1.16 -4.05 -6.49
CA VAL A 42 -1.76 -2.81 -5.98
C VAL A 42 -2.79 -2.33 -7.00
N VAL A 43 -4.06 -2.31 -6.64
CA VAL A 43 -5.15 -1.85 -7.52
C VAL A 43 -5.49 -0.37 -7.31
N GLY A 44 -5.12 0.17 -6.16
CA GLY A 44 -5.34 1.57 -5.83
C GLY A 44 -5.15 1.89 -4.36
N PHE A 45 -5.67 3.03 -3.94
CA PHE A 45 -5.54 3.54 -2.58
C PHE A 45 -6.86 4.09 -2.05
N LEU A 46 -7.01 4.06 -0.74
CA LEU A 46 -8.04 4.84 -0.05
C LEU A 46 -7.50 6.23 0.28
N ILE A 47 -8.30 7.24 -0.01
CA ILE A 47 -8.04 8.63 0.30
C ILE A 47 -8.88 9.04 1.50
N ARG A 48 -8.22 9.41 2.59
CA ARG A 48 -8.87 10.06 3.73
C ARG A 48 -9.16 11.51 3.41
N ARG A 49 -10.45 11.84 3.35
CA ARG A 49 -10.91 13.20 3.10
C ARG A 49 -10.83 14.05 4.38
N PRO A 50 -10.58 15.38 4.26
CA PRO A 50 -10.68 16.27 5.41
C PRO A 50 -12.08 16.23 6.01
N ASP A 51 -12.16 16.30 7.33
CA ASP A 51 -13.43 16.41 8.06
C ASP A 51 -14.19 17.68 7.69
N VAL A 52 -15.52 17.64 7.76
CA VAL A 52 -16.35 18.82 7.58
C VAL A 52 -16.47 19.55 8.92
N MET A 53 -16.04 20.80 8.97
CA MET A 53 -16.06 21.64 10.17
C MET A 53 -15.37 21.01 11.39
N GLY A 54 -14.40 20.08 11.15
CA GLY A 54 -13.66 19.42 12.22
C GLY A 54 -14.44 18.39 13.04
N MET A 55 -15.71 18.11 12.71
CA MET A 55 -16.56 17.23 13.52
C MET A 55 -17.19 16.06 12.76
N VAL A 56 -17.38 16.16 11.45
CA VAL A 56 -18.03 15.10 10.66
C VAL A 56 -17.00 14.40 9.79
N ARG A 57 -16.68 13.16 10.15
CA ARG A 57 -15.80 12.29 9.35
C ARG A 57 -16.49 11.91 8.05
N ARG A 58 -15.82 12.16 6.95
CA ARG A 58 -16.27 11.72 5.61
C ARG A 58 -15.80 10.30 5.34
N PRO A 59 -16.59 9.48 4.65
CA PRO A 59 -16.12 8.18 4.21
C PRO A 59 -14.90 8.35 3.30
N ASP A 60 -13.99 7.40 3.38
CA ASP A 60 -12.81 7.35 2.52
C ASP A 60 -13.24 7.13 1.06
N VAL A 61 -12.42 7.59 0.13
CA VAL A 61 -12.66 7.48 -1.32
C VAL A 61 -11.60 6.56 -1.91
N PHE A 62 -12.03 5.53 -2.63
CA PHE A 62 -11.11 4.70 -3.41
C PHE A 62 -10.65 5.44 -4.67
N VAL A 63 -9.37 5.37 -4.97
CA VAL A 63 -8.78 5.85 -6.23
C VAL A 63 -8.00 4.72 -6.88
N ALA A 64 -8.23 4.50 -8.17
CA ALA A 64 -7.48 3.51 -8.94
C ALA A 64 -6.02 3.95 -9.14
N LEU A 65 -5.09 3.00 -9.08
CA LEU A 65 -3.65 3.27 -9.25
C LEU A 65 -3.37 3.94 -10.61
N ASP A 66 -3.97 3.42 -11.68
CA ASP A 66 -3.80 3.92 -13.05
C ASP A 66 -4.38 5.33 -13.28
N SER A 67 -5.13 5.82 -12.32
CA SER A 67 -5.73 7.18 -12.34
C SER A 67 -4.94 8.17 -11.48
N LEU A 68 -3.79 7.76 -10.92
CA LEU A 68 -2.89 8.62 -10.16
C LEU A 68 -1.68 9.02 -11.01
N SER A 69 -1.42 10.30 -11.07
CA SER A 69 -0.18 10.85 -11.63
C SER A 69 0.57 11.67 -10.59
N LYS A 70 1.90 11.63 -10.63
CA LYS A 70 2.75 12.39 -9.72
C LYS A 70 2.59 13.89 -9.99
N ALA A 71 2.43 14.68 -8.94
CA ALA A 71 2.34 16.14 -8.98
C ALA A 71 3.42 16.73 -8.05
N GLU A 72 3.64 18.04 -8.12
CA GLU A 72 4.66 18.73 -7.31
C GLU A 72 4.51 18.45 -5.80
N ASP A 73 3.29 18.52 -5.29
CA ASP A 73 2.97 18.39 -3.85
C ASP A 73 2.27 17.06 -3.49
N GLY A 74 2.43 15.99 -4.28
CA GLY A 74 1.78 14.71 -4.04
C GLY A 74 1.27 14.05 -5.31
N PHE A 75 -0.02 13.71 -5.39
CA PHE A 75 -0.62 13.03 -6.54
C PHE A 75 -1.85 13.77 -7.06
N GLN A 76 -1.98 13.80 -8.36
CA GLN A 76 -3.18 14.24 -9.05
C GLN A 76 -4.00 13.03 -9.46
N VAL A 77 -5.29 13.04 -9.12
CA VAL A 77 -6.27 12.06 -9.58
C VAL A 77 -6.83 12.52 -10.92
N SER A 78 -6.94 11.62 -11.89
CA SER A 78 -7.61 11.89 -13.16
C SER A 78 -9.06 12.34 -12.93
N ASP A 79 -9.57 13.25 -13.77
CA ASP A 79 -10.98 13.65 -13.79
C ASP A 79 -11.83 12.75 -14.71
N GLU A 80 -11.23 11.74 -15.30
CA GLU A 80 -11.92 10.78 -16.16
C GLU A 80 -12.94 9.96 -15.38
N ARG A 81 -14.01 9.58 -16.08
CA ARG A 81 -14.99 8.65 -15.51
C ARG A 81 -14.33 7.31 -15.21
N GLY A 82 -14.52 6.83 -13.98
CA GLY A 82 -13.94 5.57 -13.53
C GLY A 82 -12.60 5.72 -12.82
N ALA A 83 -12.19 6.94 -12.48
CA ALA A 83 -10.99 7.19 -11.67
C ALA A 83 -11.18 6.84 -10.18
N ILE A 84 -12.40 7.06 -9.65
CA ILE A 84 -12.70 6.94 -8.21
C ILE A 84 -13.93 6.08 -7.91
N ASP A 85 -13.98 5.58 -6.66
CA ASP A 85 -15.10 4.85 -6.02
C ASP A 85 -15.70 3.72 -6.87
N ASP A 86 -17.02 3.54 -6.83
CA ASP A 86 -17.71 2.44 -7.51
C ASP A 86 -17.53 2.44 -9.03
N THR A 87 -17.30 3.61 -9.63
CA THR A 87 -17.00 3.69 -11.05
C THR A 87 -15.63 3.12 -11.36
N ALA A 88 -14.62 3.39 -10.50
CA ALA A 88 -13.30 2.79 -10.63
C ALA A 88 -13.33 1.28 -10.39
N ARG A 89 -14.03 0.82 -9.35
CA ARG A 89 -14.19 -0.61 -9.03
C ARG A 89 -14.80 -1.39 -10.18
N ARG A 90 -15.91 -0.87 -10.76
CA ARG A 90 -16.58 -1.48 -11.92
C ARG A 90 -15.70 -1.50 -13.17
N ARG A 91 -14.98 -0.41 -13.43
CA ARG A 91 -14.06 -0.32 -14.57
C ARG A 91 -12.93 -1.35 -14.48
N LEU A 92 -12.37 -1.53 -13.30
CA LEU A 92 -11.28 -2.47 -13.03
C LEU A 92 -11.75 -3.92 -12.85
N GLY A 93 -13.07 -4.17 -12.79
CA GLY A 93 -13.61 -5.50 -12.51
C GLY A 93 -13.21 -6.05 -11.13
N ILE A 94 -13.03 -5.16 -10.15
CA ILE A 94 -12.57 -5.54 -8.80
C ILE A 94 -13.73 -6.12 -8.00
N ASP A 95 -13.53 -7.33 -7.47
CA ASP A 95 -14.35 -7.89 -6.39
C ASP A 95 -13.88 -7.26 -5.07
N TRP A 96 -14.59 -6.22 -4.66
CA TRP A 96 -14.19 -5.39 -3.51
C TRP A 96 -14.16 -6.15 -2.19
N ASP A 97 -15.10 -7.07 -1.99
CA ASP A 97 -15.22 -7.82 -0.74
C ASP A 97 -14.06 -8.82 -0.55
N ARG A 98 -13.36 -9.13 -1.64
CA ARG A 98 -12.19 -10.00 -1.65
C ARG A 98 -10.86 -9.27 -1.73
N CYS A 99 -10.88 -7.95 -1.92
CA CYS A 99 -9.66 -7.14 -1.93
C CYS A 99 -9.03 -7.11 -0.55
N LEU A 100 -7.71 -7.13 -0.54
CA LEU A 100 -6.93 -7.01 0.69
C LEU A 100 -6.64 -5.53 0.94
N MET A 101 -7.14 -5.04 2.05
CA MET A 101 -6.83 -3.70 2.57
C MET A 101 -6.01 -3.89 3.83
N TRP A 102 -4.73 -3.52 3.78
CA TRP A 102 -3.89 -3.72 4.95
C TRP A 102 -2.96 -2.54 5.23
N GLU A 103 -2.75 -2.34 6.50
CA GLU A 103 -1.72 -1.48 7.07
C GLU A 103 -1.15 -2.28 8.27
N GLY A 104 0.09 -2.75 8.15
CA GLY A 104 0.73 -3.51 9.21
C GLY A 104 0.25 -4.96 9.39
N MET A 105 -0.06 -5.66 8.29
CA MET A 105 -0.44 -7.08 8.33
C MET A 105 0.70 -7.94 8.87
N ASP A 106 0.38 -8.90 9.74
CA ASP A 106 1.36 -9.86 10.26
C ASP A 106 1.90 -10.77 9.16
N ALA A 107 3.19 -11.04 9.19
CA ALA A 107 3.84 -12.00 8.30
C ALA A 107 4.28 -13.24 9.10
N VAL A 108 3.78 -14.40 8.67
CA VAL A 108 4.07 -15.69 9.30
C VAL A 108 4.57 -16.69 8.26
N THR A 109 5.42 -17.60 8.67
CA THR A 109 5.85 -18.72 7.81
C THR A 109 4.83 -19.86 7.84
N VAL A 110 4.87 -20.72 6.82
CA VAL A 110 3.96 -21.89 6.70
C VAL A 110 3.97 -22.77 7.96
N ASP A 111 5.10 -22.88 8.65
CA ASP A 111 5.25 -23.63 9.90
C ASP A 111 4.90 -22.81 11.17
N GLY A 112 4.28 -21.63 11.00
CA GLY A 112 3.77 -20.81 12.10
C GLY A 112 4.76 -19.87 12.75
N GLY A 113 5.98 -19.75 12.20
CA GLY A 113 6.98 -18.80 12.74
C GLY A 113 6.66 -17.35 12.37
N THR A 114 6.67 -16.45 13.35
CA THR A 114 6.43 -15.02 13.14
C THR A 114 7.66 -14.33 12.54
N LEU A 115 7.47 -13.51 11.51
CA LEU A 115 8.51 -12.69 10.90
C LEU A 115 8.42 -11.22 11.28
N GLY A 116 7.25 -10.75 11.71
CA GLY A 116 6.96 -9.35 12.02
C GLY A 116 5.76 -8.83 11.25
N HIS A 117 5.68 -7.52 11.06
CA HIS A 117 4.60 -6.86 10.33
C HIS A 117 5.07 -6.37 8.97
N VAL A 118 4.21 -6.45 7.97
CA VAL A 118 4.50 -5.84 6.65
C VAL A 118 4.46 -4.33 6.80
N SER A 119 5.62 -3.69 6.65
CA SER A 119 5.78 -2.23 6.80
C SER A 119 5.75 -1.49 5.47
N ASP A 120 6.18 -2.14 4.37
CA ASP A 120 6.22 -1.55 3.03
C ASP A 120 6.18 -2.64 1.95
N ALA A 121 5.97 -2.25 0.70
CA ALA A 121 6.13 -3.13 -0.45
C ALA A 121 6.68 -2.36 -1.66
N GLU A 122 7.50 -3.04 -2.45
CA GLU A 122 7.94 -2.55 -3.76
C GLU A 122 7.00 -3.05 -4.85
N PHE A 123 6.57 -2.15 -5.73
CA PHE A 123 5.68 -2.47 -6.84
C PHE A 123 6.02 -1.67 -8.10
N ASP A 124 5.54 -2.15 -9.22
CA ASP A 124 5.60 -1.41 -10.49
C ASP A 124 4.41 -0.44 -10.56
N PRO A 125 4.62 0.88 -10.60
CA PRO A 125 3.53 1.84 -10.65
C PRO A 125 2.70 1.80 -11.94
N ALA A 126 3.21 1.23 -13.02
CA ALA A 126 2.47 1.10 -14.28
C ALA A 126 1.48 -0.07 -14.27
N THR A 127 1.84 -1.17 -13.63
CA THR A 127 1.04 -2.41 -13.61
C THR A 127 0.44 -2.72 -12.24
N GLY A 128 0.91 -2.07 -11.18
CA GLY A 128 0.58 -2.37 -9.80
C GLY A 128 1.24 -3.63 -9.24
N LYS A 129 1.96 -4.41 -10.07
CA LYS A 129 2.50 -5.71 -9.67
C LYS A 129 3.54 -5.56 -8.56
N VAL A 130 3.32 -6.28 -7.45
CA VAL A 130 4.23 -6.30 -6.30
C VAL A 130 5.39 -7.26 -6.59
N SER A 131 6.61 -6.81 -6.34
CA SER A 131 7.83 -7.59 -6.46
C SER A 131 8.36 -8.07 -5.11
N LEU A 132 8.18 -7.26 -4.07
CA LEU A 132 8.81 -7.48 -2.78
C LEU A 132 7.97 -6.87 -1.64
N PHE A 133 7.93 -7.55 -0.50
CA PHE A 133 7.39 -7.04 0.76
C PHE A 133 8.52 -6.78 1.76
N CYS A 134 8.42 -5.67 2.48
CA CYS A 134 9.29 -5.33 3.59
C CYS A 134 8.59 -5.68 4.91
N VAL A 135 9.22 -6.49 5.74
CA VAL A 135 8.67 -6.95 7.01
C VAL A 135 9.61 -6.55 8.14
N GLY A 136 9.07 -5.89 9.15
CA GLY A 136 9.81 -5.40 10.31
C GLY A 136 9.04 -5.62 11.60
N ASP A 137 9.73 -5.47 12.73
CA ASP A 137 9.12 -5.64 14.07
C ASP A 137 8.39 -4.37 14.56
N GLY A 138 8.45 -3.27 13.79
CA GLY A 138 7.80 -2.00 14.12
C GLY A 138 8.37 -1.28 15.35
N GLY A 139 9.51 -1.72 15.87
CA GLY A 139 10.13 -1.21 17.08
C GLY A 139 11.55 -0.66 16.89
N VAL A 140 12.16 -0.24 17.98
CA VAL A 140 13.56 0.24 18.02
C VAL A 140 14.55 -0.81 17.49
N ALA A 141 14.20 -2.09 17.57
CA ALA A 141 14.97 -3.21 17.02
C ALA A 141 15.06 -3.18 15.50
N GLU A 142 14.07 -2.62 14.80
CA GLU A 142 14.07 -2.51 13.33
C GLU A 142 15.23 -1.65 12.81
N SER A 143 15.59 -0.60 13.55
CA SER A 143 16.77 0.22 13.27
C SER A 143 18.10 -0.51 13.44
N LEU A 144 18.12 -1.58 14.24
CA LEU A 144 19.34 -2.32 14.58
C LEU A 144 19.49 -3.62 13.78
N VAL A 145 18.38 -4.28 13.43
CA VAL A 145 18.37 -5.62 12.81
C VAL A 145 18.03 -5.53 11.30
N GLY A 146 17.45 -4.42 10.87
CA GLY A 146 17.01 -4.21 9.48
C GLY A 146 15.70 -4.91 9.16
N THR A 147 15.12 -4.53 8.02
CA THR A 147 13.85 -5.05 7.51
C THR A 147 14.08 -6.33 6.70
N VAL A 148 13.29 -7.36 6.95
CA VAL A 148 13.28 -8.59 6.14
C VAL A 148 12.63 -8.28 4.79
N ARG A 149 13.34 -8.60 3.69
CA ARG A 149 12.84 -8.37 2.33
C ARG A 149 12.35 -9.68 1.73
N ILE A 150 11.05 -9.83 1.59
CA ILE A 150 10.39 -11.06 1.14
C ILE A 150 9.93 -10.89 -0.32
N PRO A 151 10.52 -11.63 -1.28
CA PRO A 151 10.03 -11.64 -2.66
C PRO A 151 8.56 -12.07 -2.72
N ALA A 152 7.73 -11.40 -3.52
CA ALA A 152 6.31 -11.72 -3.67
C ALA A 152 6.08 -13.20 -4.07
N ALA A 153 7.01 -13.80 -4.82
CA ALA A 153 6.97 -15.22 -5.18
C ALA A 153 7.05 -16.18 -3.98
N GLN A 154 7.46 -15.71 -2.82
CA GLN A 154 7.49 -16.51 -1.58
C GLN A 154 6.21 -16.41 -0.76
N VAL A 155 5.31 -15.51 -1.08
CA VAL A 155 3.98 -15.44 -0.47
C VAL A 155 3.16 -16.65 -0.93
N ARG A 156 2.55 -17.35 0.02
CA ARG A 156 1.74 -18.54 -0.19
C ARG A 156 0.25 -18.26 -0.13
N GLY A 157 -0.14 -17.21 0.58
CA GLY A 157 -1.51 -16.81 0.72
C GLY A 157 -1.71 -15.78 1.81
N TYR A 158 -2.96 -15.43 1.99
CA TYR A 158 -3.43 -14.49 3.01
C TYR A 158 -4.63 -15.14 3.72
N GLY A 159 -4.71 -14.98 5.01
CA GLY A 159 -5.83 -15.47 5.81
C GLY A 159 -5.75 -14.94 7.24
N ASP A 160 -6.90 -14.76 7.87
CA ASP A 160 -7.02 -14.30 9.26
C ASP A 160 -6.22 -13.03 9.61
N GLY A 161 -6.12 -12.08 8.64
CA GLY A 161 -5.35 -10.86 8.81
C GLY A 161 -3.84 -11.04 8.72
N MET A 162 -3.35 -12.18 8.26
CA MET A 162 -1.94 -12.51 8.14
C MET A 162 -1.52 -12.80 6.69
N MET A 163 -0.27 -12.47 6.37
CA MET A 163 0.41 -12.91 5.16
C MET A 163 1.22 -14.17 5.48
N VAL A 164 0.91 -15.27 4.79
CA VAL A 164 1.62 -16.54 4.94
C VAL A 164 2.71 -16.64 3.87
N VAL A 165 3.95 -16.88 4.30
CA VAL A 165 5.12 -16.96 3.41
C VAL A 165 5.84 -18.30 3.54
N ALA A 166 6.64 -18.66 2.53
CA ALA A 166 7.46 -19.86 2.55
C ALA A 166 8.47 -19.82 3.71
N ASN A 167 8.81 -20.99 4.31
CA ASN A 167 9.73 -21.07 5.45
C ASN A 167 11.11 -20.47 5.14
N LYS A 168 11.59 -20.57 3.88
CA LYS A 168 12.86 -19.98 3.45
C LYS A 168 12.88 -18.45 3.53
N ALA A 169 11.74 -17.78 3.73
CA ALA A 169 11.71 -16.33 3.95
C ALA A 169 12.48 -15.90 5.20
N ARG A 170 12.70 -16.81 6.16
CA ARG A 170 13.55 -16.56 7.33
C ARG A 170 15.01 -16.29 6.96
N ASP A 171 15.49 -16.86 5.87
CA ASP A 171 16.89 -16.71 5.42
C ASP A 171 17.18 -15.30 4.92
N HIS A 172 16.14 -14.50 4.67
CA HIS A 172 16.25 -13.09 4.28
C HIS A 172 16.39 -12.12 5.46
N ARG A 173 16.42 -12.62 6.70
CA ARG A 173 16.75 -11.78 7.84
C ARG A 173 18.21 -11.31 7.71
N PRO A 174 18.47 -10.00 7.77
CA PRO A 174 19.83 -9.53 7.83
C PRO A 174 20.50 -10.19 9.07
N SER A 175 21.61 -10.85 8.85
CA SER A 175 22.41 -11.40 9.94
C SER A 175 22.95 -10.22 10.77
N GLY A 176 22.25 -9.88 11.83
CA GLY A 176 22.70 -8.94 12.85
C GLY A 176 23.89 -9.54 13.59
N GLY A 177 25.05 -9.41 13.00
CA GLY A 177 26.31 -9.78 13.62
C GLY A 177 26.66 -8.77 14.72
N VAL A 178 26.16 -8.99 15.93
CA VAL A 178 26.90 -8.53 17.11
C VAL A 178 28.02 -9.53 17.32
N ALA A 179 29.15 -9.29 16.67
CA ALA A 179 30.39 -9.94 17.05
C ALA A 179 30.74 -9.45 18.47
N GLY A 180 30.30 -10.19 19.47
CA GLY A 180 30.82 -10.09 20.81
C GLY A 180 32.30 -10.47 20.75
N LYS A 181 33.20 -9.47 20.82
CA LYS A 181 34.57 -9.73 21.17
C LYS A 181 34.62 -10.00 22.67
N ALA A 182 35.01 -11.22 23.01
CA ALA A 182 35.52 -11.58 24.33
C ALA A 182 36.83 -10.83 24.60
#